data_3c583e243b0294a5b179c4aa25198d37
#
_entry.id   3c583e243b0294a5b179c4aa25198d37
#
_cell.length_a   1.000
_cell.length_b   1.000
_cell.length_c   1.000
_cell.angle_alpha   90.00
_cell.angle_beta   90.00
_cell.angle_gamma   90.00
#
_symmetry.space_group_name_H-M   'P 1'
#
loop_
_entity.id
_entity.type
_entity.pdbx_description
1 polymer ?
#
loop_
_entity_poly.entity_id
_entity_poly.type
_entity_poly.pdbx_seq_one_letter_code
_entity_poly.pdbx_strand_id
1 'polypeptide(L)'
;APAQSGPRSLPPEVAAMLRPASSIKPAPRTKAVPAGGSEAKHRLPPAVPYNRRADFAYSDRPLPVEEVVQRIHALEPENIEPLSVSPLLDWLTDAGLLAWMPDSRDGYAYLPTQSGGEVGILVEPGAGAVLYTLSAQHFIMDALDDILDEAARQLSLRHTPWTPEEDARLAQLRREGQHPEEIAETLARPASAVRQRLLERGI
;
A
#
# COMPACT_ATOMS: atom_id res chain seq x y z
N ALA A 1 -33.71 -31.89 42.24
CA ALA A 1 -34.19 -31.06 41.13
C ALA A 1 -33.12 -30.02 40.80
N PRO A 2 -32.51 -29.96 39.59
CA PRO A 2 -31.56 -28.91 39.23
C PRO A 2 -32.33 -27.71 38.67
N ALA A 3 -31.95 -26.51 39.16
CA ALA A 3 -32.47 -25.23 38.75
C ALA A 3 -31.97 -24.90 37.33
N GLN A 4 -32.91 -24.59 36.43
CA GLN A 4 -32.66 -24.07 35.10
C GLN A 4 -32.34 -22.58 35.21
N SER A 5 -31.10 -22.21 34.83
CA SER A 5 -30.72 -20.80 34.63
C SER A 5 -31.07 -20.39 33.20
N GLY A 6 -32.13 -19.61 33.05
CA GLY A 6 -32.51 -18.98 31.79
C GLY A 6 -31.50 -17.87 31.37
N PRO A 7 -31.44 -17.52 30.07
CA PRO A 7 -30.52 -16.49 29.61
C PRO A 7 -30.88 -15.11 30.17
N ARG A 8 -29.90 -14.46 30.81
CA ARG A 8 -30.03 -13.07 31.29
C ARG A 8 -30.12 -12.13 30.11
N SER A 9 -31.26 -11.47 29.98
CA SER A 9 -31.46 -10.36 29.04
C SER A 9 -30.53 -9.19 29.41
N LEU A 10 -29.80 -8.70 28.43
CA LEU A 10 -28.95 -7.51 28.58
C LEU A 10 -29.81 -6.26 28.83
N PRO A 11 -29.34 -5.31 29.65
CA PRO A 11 -30.04 -4.05 29.90
C PRO A 11 -30.23 -3.23 28.61
N PRO A 12 -31.33 -2.47 28.45
CA PRO A 12 -31.65 -1.72 27.25
C PRO A 12 -30.65 -0.61 26.90
N GLU A 13 -29.80 -0.22 27.82
CA GLU A 13 -28.79 0.83 27.64
C GLU A 13 -27.60 0.37 26.74
N VAL A 14 -27.31 -0.93 26.71
CA VAL A 14 -26.20 -1.48 25.89
C VAL A 14 -26.63 -1.69 24.43
N ALA A 15 -27.92 -1.84 24.17
CA ALA A 15 -28.47 -1.99 22.81
C ALA A 15 -28.43 -0.67 22.00
N ALA A 16 -28.30 0.48 22.66
CA ALA A 16 -28.27 1.79 21.99
C ALA A 16 -26.89 2.15 21.40
N MET A 17 -25.82 1.44 21.77
CA MET A 17 -24.45 1.69 21.28
C MET A 17 -24.08 0.91 20.03
N LEU A 18 -24.92 -0.01 19.58
CA LEU A 18 -24.73 -0.80 18.36
C LEU A 18 -25.59 -0.26 17.19
N ARG A 19 -25.54 1.02 16.94
CA ARG A 19 -26.08 1.56 15.68
C ARG A 19 -25.06 1.33 14.57
N PRO A 20 -25.40 0.60 13.49
CA PRO A 20 -24.57 0.55 12.31
C PRO A 20 -24.51 1.96 11.71
N ALA A 21 -23.31 2.43 11.39
CA ALA A 21 -23.08 3.68 10.69
C ALA A 21 -23.79 3.60 9.33
N SER A 22 -24.93 4.29 9.24
CA SER A 22 -25.78 4.37 8.04
C SER A 22 -25.08 5.15 6.94
N SER A 23 -24.98 4.51 5.79
CA SER A 23 -25.11 5.13 4.47
C SER A 23 -24.28 6.40 4.21
N ILE A 24 -23.03 6.18 3.79
CA ILE A 24 -22.37 7.14 2.93
C ILE A 24 -23.07 7.05 1.57
N LYS A 25 -23.90 8.04 1.23
CA LYS A 25 -24.44 8.23 -0.12
C LYS A 25 -23.28 8.33 -1.10
N PRO A 26 -23.27 7.57 -2.21
CA PRO A 26 -22.29 7.79 -3.27
C PRO A 26 -22.46 9.21 -3.82
N ALA A 27 -21.37 9.97 -3.91
CA ALA A 27 -21.34 11.26 -4.56
C ALA A 27 -21.84 11.13 -6.02
N PRO A 28 -22.54 12.16 -6.57
CA PRO A 28 -23.04 12.12 -7.93
C PRO A 28 -21.88 11.98 -8.91
N ARG A 29 -21.96 11.00 -9.81
CA ARG A 29 -21.06 10.81 -10.94
C ARG A 29 -21.01 12.12 -11.75
N THR A 30 -19.94 12.85 -11.64
CA THR A 30 -19.62 13.94 -12.56
C THR A 30 -19.49 13.35 -13.96
N LYS A 31 -20.23 13.96 -14.89
CA LYS A 31 -20.23 13.63 -16.32
C LYS A 31 -18.79 13.66 -16.84
N ALA A 32 -18.47 12.63 -17.64
CA ALA A 32 -17.23 12.56 -18.39
C ALA A 32 -16.95 13.88 -19.11
N VAL A 33 -15.84 14.51 -18.78
CA VAL A 33 -15.25 15.59 -19.56
C VAL A 33 -14.65 14.94 -20.82
N PRO A 34 -14.91 15.45 -22.04
CA PRO A 34 -14.34 14.89 -23.25
C PRO A 34 -12.81 15.02 -23.20
N ALA A 35 -12.14 13.95 -23.61
CA ALA A 35 -10.70 13.88 -23.74
C ALA A 35 -10.19 14.97 -24.70
N GLY A 36 -9.79 16.09 -24.12
CA GLY A 36 -8.84 16.99 -24.77
C GLY A 36 -7.48 16.32 -24.71
N GLY A 37 -6.89 16.02 -25.87
CA GLY A 37 -5.55 15.48 -25.97
C GLY A 37 -4.54 16.44 -25.31
N SER A 38 -4.25 16.20 -24.06
CA SER A 38 -3.08 16.74 -23.39
C SER A 38 -1.91 15.85 -23.85
N GLU A 39 -0.99 16.40 -24.66
CA GLU A 39 0.33 15.84 -24.85
C GLU A 39 0.84 15.42 -23.46
N ALA A 40 0.90 14.14 -23.21
CA ALA A 40 1.52 13.61 -22.01
C ALA A 40 2.98 14.04 -22.09
N LYS A 41 3.33 15.13 -21.42
CA LYS A 41 4.74 15.52 -21.23
C LYS A 41 5.40 14.29 -20.64
N HIS A 42 6.32 13.69 -21.38
CA HIS A 42 7.15 12.60 -20.90
C HIS A 42 7.89 13.12 -19.67
N ARG A 43 7.34 12.82 -18.51
CA ARG A 43 8.03 13.08 -17.25
C ARG A 43 9.13 12.04 -17.10
N LEU A 44 10.26 12.48 -16.63
CA LEU A 44 11.37 11.58 -16.28
C LEU A 44 10.96 10.72 -15.06
N PRO A 45 11.55 9.54 -14.88
CA PRO A 45 11.28 8.71 -13.71
C PRO A 45 11.66 9.44 -12.42
N PRO A 46 11.09 9.04 -11.26
CA PRO A 46 11.41 9.62 -9.97
C PRO A 46 12.92 9.65 -9.73
N ALA A 47 13.42 10.76 -9.26
CA ALA A 47 14.85 10.92 -8.96
C ALA A 47 15.04 12.00 -7.89
N VAL A 48 15.89 11.74 -6.92
CA VAL A 48 16.28 12.71 -5.89
C VAL A 48 17.80 12.98 -6.02
N PRO A 49 18.18 14.21 -6.37
CA PRO A 49 19.59 14.57 -6.47
C PRO A 49 20.32 14.33 -5.14
N TYR A 50 21.51 13.75 -5.19
CA TYR A 50 22.26 13.37 -3.99
C TYR A 50 22.48 14.54 -3.02
N ASN A 51 22.77 15.73 -3.55
CA ASN A 51 22.93 16.95 -2.75
C ASN A 51 21.66 17.45 -2.05
N ARG A 52 20.48 16.98 -2.49
CA ARG A 52 19.20 17.33 -1.87
C ARG A 52 18.80 16.37 -0.75
N ARG A 53 19.42 15.20 -0.65
CA ARG A 53 19.08 14.18 0.35
C ARG A 53 19.32 14.64 1.79
N ALA A 54 20.32 15.49 2.00
CA ALA A 54 20.57 16.11 3.30
C ALA A 54 19.45 17.04 3.77
N ASP A 55 18.61 17.53 2.85
CA ASP A 55 17.46 18.40 3.15
C ASP A 55 16.22 17.61 3.60
N PHE A 56 16.28 16.27 3.68
CA PHE A 56 15.15 15.46 4.11
C PHE A 56 14.72 15.83 5.53
N ALA A 57 13.44 16.16 5.68
CA ALA A 57 12.86 16.59 6.94
C ALA A 57 12.52 15.37 7.83
N TYR A 58 13.50 14.86 8.56
CA TYR A 58 13.29 13.78 9.53
C TYR A 58 12.31 14.17 10.63
N SER A 59 11.66 13.18 11.23
CA SER A 59 10.71 13.37 12.32
C SER A 59 10.98 12.41 13.46
N ASP A 60 11.02 12.93 14.69
CA ASP A 60 11.12 12.10 15.91
C ASP A 60 9.82 11.31 16.18
N ARG A 61 8.67 11.82 15.71
CA ARG A 61 7.43 11.05 15.75
C ARG A 61 7.38 10.06 14.59
N PRO A 62 6.83 8.85 14.80
CA PRO A 62 6.58 7.92 13.70
C PRO A 62 5.63 8.53 12.65
N LEU A 63 5.92 8.30 11.38
CA LEU A 63 5.17 8.84 10.24
C LEU A 63 4.45 7.74 9.49
N PRO A 64 3.24 7.97 8.93
CA PRO A 64 2.64 7.09 7.95
C PRO A 64 3.42 7.14 6.62
N VAL A 65 3.27 6.11 5.80
CA VAL A 65 4.03 5.97 4.54
C VAL A 65 3.80 7.14 3.58
N GLU A 66 2.59 7.65 3.52
CA GLU A 66 2.21 8.78 2.67
C GLU A 66 3.01 10.04 3.04
N GLU A 67 3.20 10.28 4.34
CA GLU A 67 3.96 11.44 4.81
C GLU A 67 5.47 11.27 4.52
N VAL A 68 6.00 10.05 4.64
CA VAL A 68 7.41 9.76 4.25
C VAL A 68 7.60 10.03 2.75
N VAL A 69 6.73 9.49 1.90
CA VAL A 69 6.78 9.70 0.44
C VAL A 69 6.62 11.17 0.08
N GLN A 70 5.72 11.90 0.73
CA GLN A 70 5.53 13.34 0.51
C GLN A 70 6.81 14.15 0.83
N ARG A 71 7.54 13.76 1.88
CA ARG A 71 8.81 14.40 2.25
C ARG A 71 9.93 14.09 1.26
N ILE A 72 9.96 12.87 0.71
CA ILE A 72 10.87 12.51 -0.38
C ILE A 72 10.53 13.33 -1.62
N HIS A 73 9.24 13.44 -1.98
CA HIS A 73 8.77 14.22 -3.12
C HIS A 73 9.17 15.71 -3.03
N ALA A 74 9.25 16.29 -1.83
CA ALA A 74 9.71 17.67 -1.65
C ALA A 74 11.19 17.88 -2.05
N LEU A 75 11.95 16.80 -2.20
CA LEU A 75 13.35 16.83 -2.65
C LEU A 75 13.51 16.66 -4.16
N GLU A 76 12.43 16.23 -4.85
CA GLU A 76 12.44 15.95 -6.28
C GLU A 76 12.43 17.26 -7.10
N PRO A 77 13.05 17.29 -8.29
CA PRO A 77 12.92 18.37 -9.24
C PRO A 77 11.50 18.46 -9.85
N GLU A 78 11.08 19.64 -10.28
CA GLU A 78 9.71 19.90 -10.79
C GLU A 78 9.32 19.12 -12.07
N ASN A 79 10.29 18.58 -12.82
CA ASN A 79 10.07 17.97 -14.14
C ASN A 79 10.02 16.45 -14.15
N ILE A 80 9.97 15.81 -12.97
CA ILE A 80 9.92 14.35 -12.83
C ILE A 80 8.56 13.85 -12.38
N GLU A 81 8.30 12.57 -12.64
CA GLU A 81 7.16 11.88 -12.06
C GLU A 81 7.37 11.71 -10.56
N PRO A 82 6.45 12.16 -9.70
CA PRO A 82 6.65 12.04 -8.27
C PRO A 82 6.69 10.57 -7.81
N LEU A 83 7.56 10.29 -6.84
CA LEU A 83 7.57 9.00 -6.18
C LEU A 83 6.18 8.71 -5.59
N SER A 84 5.61 7.56 -5.91
CA SER A 84 4.36 7.09 -5.32
C SER A 84 4.62 6.11 -4.16
N VAL A 85 3.57 5.78 -3.40
CA VAL A 85 3.68 4.87 -2.24
C VAL A 85 4.00 3.43 -2.67
N SER A 86 3.45 2.95 -3.80
CA SER A 86 3.57 1.55 -4.21
C SER A 86 5.01 1.06 -4.38
N PRO A 87 5.92 1.76 -5.07
CA PRO A 87 7.31 1.31 -5.20
C PRO A 87 8.02 1.17 -3.85
N LEU A 88 7.76 2.07 -2.91
CA LEU A 88 8.34 1.98 -1.57
C LEU A 88 7.81 0.75 -0.82
N LEU A 89 6.49 0.49 -0.86
CA LEU A 89 5.92 -0.68 -0.21
C LEU A 89 6.36 -1.99 -0.86
N ASP A 90 6.46 -2.05 -2.19
CA ASP A 90 6.96 -3.21 -2.92
C ASP A 90 8.42 -3.47 -2.56
N TRP A 91 9.27 -2.44 -2.60
CA TRP A 91 10.67 -2.57 -2.21
C TRP A 91 10.83 -3.05 -0.74
N LEU A 92 10.07 -2.48 0.21
CA LEU A 92 10.09 -2.91 1.61
C LEU A 92 9.62 -4.36 1.79
N THR A 93 8.69 -4.82 0.95
CA THR A 93 8.21 -6.21 0.96
C THR A 93 9.27 -7.15 0.39
N ASP A 94 9.90 -6.80 -0.73
CA ASP A 94 10.97 -7.56 -1.36
C ASP A 94 12.23 -7.64 -0.45
N ALA A 95 12.49 -6.56 0.30
CA ALA A 95 13.53 -6.53 1.34
C ALA A 95 13.17 -7.35 2.61
N GLY A 96 11.99 -7.94 2.66
CA GLY A 96 11.53 -8.74 3.80
C GLY A 96 11.19 -7.93 5.07
N LEU A 97 10.96 -6.62 4.95
CA LEU A 97 10.63 -5.72 6.06
C LEU A 97 9.14 -5.58 6.28
N LEU A 98 8.35 -5.75 5.22
CA LEU A 98 6.90 -5.82 5.26
C LEU A 98 6.42 -7.17 4.72
N ALA A 99 5.24 -7.59 5.14
CA ALA A 99 4.52 -8.72 4.58
C ALA A 99 3.09 -8.31 4.24
N TRP A 100 2.61 -8.77 3.09
CA TRP A 100 1.22 -8.62 2.68
C TRP A 100 0.39 -9.75 3.28
N MET A 101 -0.39 -9.46 4.30
CA MET A 101 -1.08 -10.47 5.10
C MET A 101 -2.59 -10.24 5.15
N PRO A 102 -3.40 -11.32 5.33
CA PRO A 102 -4.82 -11.18 5.60
C PRO A 102 -5.05 -10.33 6.85
N ASP A 103 -5.95 -9.36 6.76
CA ASP A 103 -6.42 -8.55 7.87
C ASP A 103 -7.77 -9.08 8.40
N SER A 104 -8.01 -8.87 9.69
CA SER A 104 -9.24 -9.27 10.41
C SER A 104 -10.54 -8.65 9.85
N ARG A 105 -10.44 -7.74 8.90
CA ARG A 105 -11.55 -7.03 8.25
C ARG A 105 -11.89 -7.57 6.86
N ASP A 106 -11.63 -8.86 6.60
CA ASP A 106 -11.82 -9.53 5.30
C ASP A 106 -11.04 -8.89 4.14
N GLY A 107 -9.89 -8.27 4.45
CA GLY A 107 -8.98 -7.67 3.50
C GLY A 107 -7.55 -8.17 3.64
N TYR A 108 -6.63 -7.41 3.05
CA TYR A 108 -5.20 -7.60 3.19
C TYR A 108 -4.56 -6.28 3.61
N ALA A 109 -3.51 -6.36 4.41
CA ALA A 109 -2.75 -5.21 4.86
C ALA A 109 -1.25 -5.50 4.82
N TYR A 110 -0.45 -4.45 4.69
CA TYR A 110 0.98 -4.53 4.95
C TYR A 110 1.20 -4.55 6.46
N LEU A 111 1.98 -5.51 6.93
CA LEU A 111 2.38 -5.61 8.33
C LEU A 111 3.91 -5.71 8.40
N PRO A 112 4.56 -5.09 9.40
CA PRO A 112 5.98 -5.25 9.59
C PRO A 112 6.31 -6.69 9.97
N THR A 113 7.36 -7.22 9.37
CA THR A 113 8.00 -8.47 9.79
C THR A 113 8.82 -8.23 11.06
N GLN A 114 9.44 -9.28 11.60
CA GLN A 114 10.40 -9.10 12.69
C GLN A 114 11.53 -8.14 12.29
N SER A 115 12.12 -8.33 11.11
CA SER A 115 13.18 -7.45 10.59
C SER A 115 12.68 -6.02 10.38
N GLY A 116 11.45 -5.85 9.92
CA GLY A 116 10.81 -4.53 9.83
C GLY A 116 10.70 -3.84 11.19
N GLY A 117 10.30 -4.59 12.22
CA GLY A 117 10.27 -4.08 13.60
C GLY A 117 11.64 -3.67 14.13
N GLU A 118 12.70 -4.43 13.81
CA GLU A 118 14.09 -4.12 14.19
C GLU A 118 14.60 -2.82 13.54
N VAL A 119 14.16 -2.53 12.31
CA VAL A 119 14.46 -1.27 11.60
C VAL A 119 13.63 -0.10 12.14
N GLY A 120 12.52 -0.38 12.84
CA GLY A 120 11.66 0.63 13.42
C GLY A 120 10.36 0.88 12.66
N ILE A 121 9.90 -0.11 11.90
CA ILE A 121 8.56 -0.08 11.31
C ILE A 121 7.58 -0.65 12.35
N LEU A 122 6.53 0.09 12.68
CA LEU A 122 5.59 -0.22 13.75
C LEU A 122 4.16 -0.30 13.21
N VAL A 123 3.29 -0.95 13.98
CA VAL A 123 1.83 -0.89 13.76
C VAL A 123 1.22 0.01 14.84
N GLU A 124 0.43 0.98 14.42
CA GLU A 124 -0.28 1.86 15.33
C GLU A 124 -1.34 1.08 16.12
N PRO A 125 -1.29 1.10 17.46
CA PRO A 125 -2.27 0.41 18.28
C PRO A 125 -3.70 0.92 18.02
N GLY A 126 -4.60 0.01 17.66
CA GLY A 126 -6.02 0.29 17.43
C GLY A 126 -6.39 0.78 16.03
N ALA A 127 -5.52 1.50 15.32
CA ALA A 127 -5.76 1.93 13.95
C ALA A 127 -5.26 0.92 12.91
N GLY A 128 -4.23 0.11 13.27
CA GLY A 128 -3.61 -0.85 12.36
C GLY A 128 -2.77 -0.22 11.26
N ALA A 129 -2.54 1.10 11.31
CA ALA A 129 -1.70 1.80 10.35
C ALA A 129 -0.22 1.47 10.58
N VAL A 130 0.53 1.33 9.49
CA VAL A 130 1.98 1.13 9.56
C VAL A 130 2.67 2.48 9.67
N LEU A 131 3.53 2.61 10.68
CA LEU A 131 4.25 3.83 11.00
C LEU A 131 5.77 3.61 10.93
N TYR A 132 6.48 4.61 10.49
CA TYR A 132 7.93 4.63 10.27
C TYR A 132 8.60 5.56 11.27
N THR A 133 9.32 5.00 12.24
CA THR A 133 10.10 5.76 13.23
C THR A 133 11.26 6.51 12.58
N LEU A 134 11.94 7.35 13.33
CA LEU A 134 13.16 8.04 12.88
C LEU A 134 14.20 7.06 12.30
N SER A 135 14.39 5.90 12.95
CA SER A 135 15.31 4.86 12.46
C SER A 135 14.87 4.30 11.10
N ALA A 136 13.58 4.01 10.93
CA ALA A 136 13.05 3.55 9.64
C ALA A 136 13.14 4.63 8.55
N GLN A 137 12.96 5.91 8.90
CA GLN A 137 13.13 7.02 7.95
C GLN A 137 14.59 7.11 7.47
N HIS A 138 15.57 6.96 8.36
CA HIS A 138 16.99 6.90 7.97
C HIS A 138 17.27 5.72 7.05
N PHE A 139 16.79 4.53 7.41
CA PHE A 139 16.94 3.33 6.60
C PHE A 139 16.39 3.51 5.18
N ILE A 140 15.19 4.09 5.04
CA ILE A 140 14.55 4.39 3.74
C ILE A 140 15.41 5.37 2.94
N MET A 141 15.96 6.41 3.59
CA MET A 141 16.81 7.40 2.90
C MET A 141 18.17 6.83 2.47
N ASP A 142 18.72 5.88 3.23
CA ASP A 142 19.94 5.16 2.87
C ASP A 142 19.72 4.23 1.67
N ALA A 143 18.52 3.64 1.55
CA ALA A 143 18.12 2.75 0.45
C ALA A 143 17.41 3.50 -0.70
N LEU A 144 17.42 4.82 -0.72
CA LEU A 144 16.61 5.61 -1.64
C LEU A 144 16.89 5.32 -3.11
N ASP A 145 18.12 4.98 -3.49
CA ASP A 145 18.46 4.66 -4.88
C ASP A 145 17.72 3.40 -5.35
N ASP A 146 17.71 2.35 -4.54
CA ASP A 146 17.02 1.10 -4.87
C ASP A 146 15.50 1.32 -4.97
N ILE A 147 14.94 2.17 -4.12
CA ILE A 147 13.51 2.54 -4.15
C ILE A 147 13.19 3.34 -5.42
N LEU A 148 14.05 4.24 -5.85
CA LEU A 148 13.86 5.02 -7.08
C LEU A 148 14.01 4.15 -8.32
N ASP A 149 14.92 3.18 -8.33
CA ASP A 149 15.04 2.19 -9.41
C ASP A 149 13.79 1.33 -9.52
N GLU A 150 13.21 0.88 -8.40
CA GLU A 150 11.93 0.17 -8.37
C GLU A 150 10.81 1.06 -8.92
N ALA A 151 10.77 2.33 -8.54
CA ALA A 151 9.78 3.28 -9.05
C ALA A 151 9.91 3.48 -10.57
N ALA A 152 11.12 3.58 -11.10
CA ALA A 152 11.39 3.67 -12.53
C ALA A 152 10.94 2.41 -13.26
N ARG A 153 11.20 1.23 -12.70
CA ARG A 153 10.75 -0.06 -13.23
C ARG A 153 9.22 -0.13 -13.28
N GLN A 154 8.54 0.22 -12.21
CA GLN A 154 7.07 0.23 -12.16
C GLN A 154 6.47 1.23 -13.14
N LEU A 155 7.07 2.42 -13.30
CA LEU A 155 6.63 3.42 -14.26
C LEU A 155 6.67 2.88 -15.69
N SER A 156 7.72 2.14 -16.06
CA SER A 156 7.86 1.51 -17.38
C SER A 156 6.77 0.47 -17.67
N LEU A 157 6.24 -0.19 -16.65
CA LEU A 157 5.20 -1.22 -16.74
C LEU A 157 3.78 -0.69 -16.56
N ARG A 158 3.60 0.53 -16.06
CA ARG A 158 2.30 1.13 -15.71
C ARG A 158 1.30 1.14 -16.87
N HIS A 159 1.77 1.33 -18.09
CA HIS A 159 0.93 1.43 -19.27
C HIS A 159 0.73 0.11 -20.02
N THR A 160 1.23 -0.99 -19.50
CA THR A 160 1.03 -2.30 -20.10
C THR A 160 -0.30 -2.90 -19.62
N PRO A 161 -1.36 -2.95 -20.46
CA PRO A 161 -2.64 -3.49 -20.07
C PRO A 161 -2.55 -4.97 -19.69
N TRP A 162 -3.43 -5.42 -18.81
CA TRP A 162 -3.59 -6.84 -18.52
C TRP A 162 -4.23 -7.56 -19.73
N THR A 163 -3.63 -8.65 -20.17
CA THR A 163 -4.23 -9.48 -21.20
C THR A 163 -5.15 -10.55 -20.59
N PRO A 164 -6.11 -11.08 -21.37
CA PRO A 164 -6.96 -12.18 -20.88
C PRO A 164 -6.15 -13.42 -20.47
N GLU A 165 -5.02 -13.68 -21.13
CA GLU A 165 -4.11 -14.79 -20.85
C GLU A 165 -3.41 -14.57 -19.50
N GLU A 166 -2.92 -13.36 -19.24
CA GLU A 166 -2.34 -13.00 -17.93
C GLU A 166 -3.37 -13.09 -16.81
N ASP A 167 -4.60 -12.64 -17.04
CA ASP A 167 -5.70 -12.78 -16.08
C ASP A 167 -6.01 -14.27 -15.77
N ALA A 168 -6.04 -15.11 -16.78
CA ALA A 168 -6.25 -16.55 -16.60
C ALA A 168 -5.09 -17.20 -15.83
N ARG A 169 -3.85 -16.81 -16.15
CA ARG A 169 -2.64 -17.30 -15.48
C ARG A 169 -2.58 -16.83 -14.03
N LEU A 170 -2.93 -15.55 -13.76
CA LEU A 170 -3.07 -14.99 -12.42
C LEU A 170 -4.02 -15.82 -11.55
N ALA A 171 -5.22 -16.10 -12.07
CA ALA A 171 -6.22 -16.88 -11.35
C ALA A 171 -5.77 -18.35 -11.13
N GLN A 172 -4.99 -18.92 -12.03
CA GLN A 172 -4.43 -20.25 -11.87
C GLN A 172 -3.38 -20.27 -10.77
N LEU A 173 -2.37 -19.40 -10.83
CA LEU A 173 -1.28 -19.32 -9.85
C LEU A 173 -1.84 -19.06 -8.43
N ARG A 174 -2.86 -18.20 -8.33
CA ARG A 174 -3.53 -17.95 -7.03
C ARG A 174 -4.22 -19.21 -6.49
N ARG A 175 -4.90 -20.00 -7.33
CA ARG A 175 -5.51 -21.28 -6.94
C ARG A 175 -4.47 -22.35 -6.56
N GLU A 176 -3.28 -22.27 -7.11
CA GLU A 176 -2.11 -23.11 -6.75
C GLU A 176 -1.50 -22.69 -5.39
N GLY A 177 -2.01 -21.62 -4.76
CA GLY A 177 -1.60 -21.12 -3.45
C GLY A 177 -0.40 -20.19 -3.46
N GLN A 178 0.02 -19.72 -4.64
CA GLN A 178 1.13 -18.78 -4.74
C GLN A 178 0.81 -17.42 -4.12
N HIS A 179 1.80 -16.82 -3.49
CA HIS A 179 1.71 -15.45 -2.97
C HIS A 179 1.79 -14.42 -4.08
N PRO A 180 1.21 -13.22 -3.90
CA PRO A 180 1.25 -12.15 -4.91
C PRO A 180 2.65 -11.81 -5.40
N GLU A 181 3.65 -11.89 -4.54
CA GLU A 181 5.07 -11.64 -4.85
C GLU A 181 5.61 -12.69 -5.84
N GLU A 182 5.36 -13.98 -5.61
CA GLU A 182 5.75 -15.09 -6.50
C GLU A 182 5.04 -15.00 -7.85
N ILE A 183 3.77 -14.60 -7.83
CA ILE A 183 2.97 -14.36 -9.04
C ILE A 183 3.55 -13.18 -9.82
N ALA A 184 3.97 -12.12 -9.13
CA ALA A 184 4.57 -10.94 -9.73
C ALA A 184 5.85 -11.27 -10.50
N GLU A 185 6.72 -12.09 -9.93
CA GLU A 185 7.92 -12.61 -10.60
C GLU A 185 7.56 -13.45 -11.84
N THR A 186 6.59 -14.36 -11.69
CA THR A 186 6.15 -15.26 -12.77
C THR A 186 5.55 -14.49 -13.95
N LEU A 187 4.79 -13.41 -13.70
CA LEU A 187 4.13 -12.60 -14.71
C LEU A 187 4.96 -11.39 -15.16
N ALA A 188 6.14 -11.19 -14.58
CA ALA A 188 6.98 -10.00 -14.80
C ALA A 188 6.20 -8.69 -14.58
N ARG A 189 5.35 -8.64 -13.56
CA ARG A 189 4.53 -7.49 -13.17
C ARG A 189 4.96 -6.97 -11.79
N PRO A 190 4.75 -5.67 -11.47
CA PRO A 190 4.91 -5.18 -10.11
C PRO A 190 3.99 -5.94 -9.13
N ALA A 191 4.48 -6.26 -7.94
CA ALA A 191 3.68 -6.95 -6.93
C ALA A 191 2.43 -6.15 -6.51
N SER A 192 2.53 -4.82 -6.44
CA SER A 192 1.38 -3.93 -6.24
C SER A 192 0.31 -4.07 -7.32
N ALA A 193 0.71 -4.19 -8.60
CA ALA A 193 -0.23 -4.38 -9.70
C ALA A 193 -0.91 -5.75 -9.63
N VAL A 194 -0.19 -6.79 -9.23
CA VAL A 194 -0.75 -8.13 -9.01
C VAL A 194 -1.75 -8.11 -7.85
N ARG A 195 -1.38 -7.53 -6.70
CA ARG A 195 -2.28 -7.39 -5.55
C ARG A 195 -3.55 -6.63 -5.89
N GLN A 196 -3.42 -5.50 -6.60
CA GLN A 196 -4.58 -4.75 -7.07
C GLN A 196 -5.46 -5.59 -8.00
N ARG A 197 -4.85 -6.32 -8.95
CA ARG A 197 -5.61 -7.14 -9.91
C ARG A 197 -6.35 -8.28 -9.23
N LEU A 198 -5.75 -8.93 -8.22
CA LEU A 198 -6.42 -9.95 -7.40
C LEU A 198 -7.65 -9.38 -6.69
N LEU A 199 -7.53 -8.19 -6.09
CA LEU A 199 -8.65 -7.50 -5.44
C LEU A 199 -9.76 -7.14 -6.44
N GLU A 200 -9.43 -6.63 -7.62
CA GLU A 200 -10.40 -6.31 -8.68
C GLU A 200 -11.16 -7.53 -9.17
N ARG A 201 -10.52 -8.71 -9.15
CA ARG A 201 -11.11 -9.98 -9.57
C ARG A 201 -11.82 -10.73 -8.46
N GLY A 202 -11.61 -10.34 -7.20
CA GLY A 202 -12.18 -11.00 -6.03
C GLY A 202 -11.59 -12.40 -5.77
N ILE A 203 -10.31 -12.58 -6.03
CA ILE A 203 -9.60 -13.87 -5.91
C ILE A 203 -8.33 -13.76 -5.05
#